data_3ba1c6884c9d47c2838733be617cbe5a
#
_entry.id   3ba1c6884c9d47c2838733be617cbe5a
#
_cell.length_a   1.000
_cell.length_b   1.000
_cell.length_c   1.000
_cell.angle_alpha   90.00
_cell.angle_beta   90.00
_cell.angle_gamma   90.00
#
_symmetry.space_group_name_H-M   'P 1'
#
loop_
_entity.id
_entity.type
_entity.pdbx_description
1 polymer ?
#
loop_
_entity_poly.entity_id
_entity_poly.type
_entity_poly.pdbx_seq_one_letter_code
_entity_poly.pdbx_strand_id
1 'polypeptide(L)'
;MKLLPSLLLLVSPLLLANPIPREEARAAAMIPQEPRTPAMTKKPKITTFLWFDNNAEEAIHFYMSIFKDGKILEEARWGEGGPVPKGSLMTARFQLLGQEFMALNGGPLYRFNEAISLFVDCENQQQVDELWEKLSAGGEPGRCGWLKDKYGLSWQVVPTVLGEMMRDKDPAKSKRVVDAMLLMNKLDIKRLQQAYDGR
;
A
#
# COMPACT_ATOMS: atom_id res chain seq x y z
N MET A 1 55.34 48.78 -5.79
CA MET A 1 55.68 49.08 -7.20
C MET A 1 54.51 48.54 -8.04
N LYS A 2 53.67 49.51 -8.55
CA LYS A 2 53.00 49.53 -9.87
C LYS A 2 52.09 48.31 -10.20
N LEU A 3 50.87 48.38 -10.63
CA LEU A 3 49.91 49.39 -11.09
C LEU A 3 48.59 48.63 -11.36
N LEU A 4 47.46 49.18 -10.96
CA LEU A 4 46.16 48.97 -11.66
C LEU A 4 46.25 49.58 -13.11
N PRO A 5 45.45 49.18 -14.05
CA PRO A 5 44.08 49.64 -14.25
C PRO A 5 43.19 48.60 -14.96
N SER A 6 41.93 48.66 -15.03
CA SER A 6 40.95 49.49 -15.64
C SER A 6 39.63 48.72 -15.83
N LEU A 7 38.64 49.26 -15.31
CA LEU A 7 37.23 49.32 -15.66
C LEU A 7 36.91 49.11 -17.16
N LEU A 8 36.00 48.13 -17.47
CA LEU A 8 35.16 48.24 -18.68
C LEU A 8 33.74 47.75 -18.37
N LEU A 9 32.83 48.70 -18.29
CA LEU A 9 31.37 48.47 -18.34
C LEU A 9 31.01 47.94 -19.74
N LEU A 10 30.27 46.81 -19.77
CA LEU A 10 29.48 46.46 -20.98
C LEU A 10 28.04 46.26 -20.54
N VAL A 11 27.23 47.22 -20.99
CA VAL A 11 25.78 47.25 -20.92
C VAL A 11 25.21 46.19 -21.83
N SER A 12 24.48 45.25 -21.29
CA SER A 12 23.67 44.31 -22.07
C SER A 12 22.30 44.92 -22.36
N PRO A 13 21.80 44.87 -23.61
CA PRO A 13 20.49 45.38 -23.93
C PRO A 13 19.38 44.47 -23.39
N LEU A 14 18.37 45.10 -22.79
CA LEU A 14 17.08 44.53 -22.46
C LEU A 14 16.45 43.94 -23.73
N LEU A 15 16.34 42.62 -23.81
CA LEU A 15 15.45 41.97 -24.78
C LEU A 15 14.01 42.15 -24.26
N LEU A 16 13.30 43.08 -24.86
CA LEU A 16 11.84 43.20 -24.77
C LEU A 16 11.22 41.93 -25.35
N ALA A 17 10.75 41.04 -24.49
CA ALA A 17 9.91 39.95 -24.92
C ALA A 17 8.57 40.50 -25.43
N ASN A 18 8.31 40.34 -26.69
CA ASN A 18 7.02 40.64 -27.29
C ASN A 18 5.95 39.73 -26.65
N PRO A 19 4.80 40.27 -26.21
CA PRO A 19 3.71 39.42 -25.72
C PRO A 19 3.18 38.59 -26.90
N ILE A 20 3.12 37.27 -26.67
CA ILE A 20 2.51 36.31 -27.60
C ILE A 20 1.05 36.74 -27.84
N PRO A 21 0.59 36.86 -29.10
CA PRO A 21 -0.79 37.24 -29.41
C PRO A 21 -1.77 36.27 -28.75
N ARG A 22 -2.82 36.79 -28.11
CA ARG A 22 -3.86 36.01 -27.41
C ARG A 22 -4.54 34.94 -28.30
N GLU A 23 -4.45 35.06 -29.59
CA GLU A 23 -5.03 34.12 -30.54
C GLU A 23 -4.21 32.82 -30.67
N GLU A 24 -2.87 32.90 -30.61
CA GLU A 24 -2.01 31.71 -30.63
C GLU A 24 -2.10 30.91 -29.32
N ALA A 25 -2.31 31.57 -28.18
CA ALA A 25 -2.55 30.89 -26.87
C ALA A 25 -3.89 30.13 -26.85
N ARG A 26 -4.88 30.57 -27.65
CA ARG A 26 -6.18 29.89 -27.77
C ARG A 26 -6.11 28.66 -28.70
N ALA A 27 -5.28 28.71 -29.74
CA ALA A 27 -5.08 27.56 -30.64
C ALA A 27 -4.33 26.41 -29.96
N ALA A 28 -3.41 26.70 -29.05
CA ALA A 28 -2.69 25.68 -28.26
C ALA A 28 -3.58 24.91 -27.24
N ALA A 29 -4.74 25.48 -26.87
CA ALA A 29 -5.68 24.87 -25.92
C ALA A 29 -6.67 23.89 -26.58
N MET A 30 -6.65 23.71 -27.89
CA MET A 30 -7.55 22.85 -28.66
C MET A 30 -6.86 21.64 -29.30
N ILE A 31 -5.78 21.15 -28.71
CA ILE A 31 -5.26 19.84 -29.09
C ILE A 31 -6.25 18.81 -28.52
N PRO A 32 -6.98 18.02 -29.36
CA PRO A 32 -7.83 16.95 -28.87
C PRO A 32 -6.93 16.00 -28.07
N GLN A 33 -7.20 15.85 -26.77
CA GLN A 33 -6.57 14.78 -26.01
C GLN A 33 -7.10 13.47 -26.62
N GLU A 34 -6.24 12.74 -27.30
CA GLU A 34 -6.55 11.36 -27.67
C GLU A 34 -7.09 10.63 -26.44
N PRO A 35 -8.16 9.84 -26.59
CA PRO A 35 -8.65 9.03 -25.47
C PRO A 35 -7.48 8.18 -24.99
N ARG A 36 -7.05 8.41 -23.73
CA ARG A 36 -6.02 7.61 -23.10
C ARG A 36 -6.53 6.17 -23.11
N THR A 37 -6.05 5.38 -24.04
CA THR A 37 -6.24 3.93 -24.02
C THR A 37 -5.81 3.47 -22.63
N PRO A 38 -6.66 2.79 -21.84
CA PRO A 38 -6.25 2.28 -20.55
C PRO A 38 -5.01 1.42 -20.78
N ALA A 39 -3.89 1.79 -20.16
CA ALA A 39 -2.67 1.03 -20.25
C ALA A 39 -3.01 -0.39 -19.87
N MET A 40 -2.86 -1.35 -20.79
CA MET A 40 -2.99 -2.76 -20.48
C MET A 40 -1.96 -3.06 -19.40
N THR A 41 -2.42 -3.16 -18.15
CA THR A 41 -1.57 -3.50 -17.03
C THR A 41 -1.02 -4.90 -17.32
N LYS A 42 0.29 -4.98 -17.58
CA LYS A 42 0.96 -6.28 -17.71
C LYS A 42 0.67 -7.08 -16.45
N LYS A 43 0.12 -8.30 -16.60
CA LYS A 43 -0.05 -9.21 -15.44
C LYS A 43 1.29 -9.30 -14.70
N PRO A 44 1.31 -9.17 -13.36
CA PRO A 44 2.54 -9.31 -12.59
C PRO A 44 3.15 -10.69 -12.84
N LYS A 45 4.48 -10.75 -12.97
CA LYS A 45 5.18 -12.02 -13.20
C LYS A 45 5.25 -12.89 -11.94
N ILE A 46 5.16 -12.27 -10.76
CA ILE A 46 5.13 -12.93 -9.45
C ILE A 46 3.84 -12.51 -8.78
N THR A 47 3.05 -13.48 -8.33
CA THR A 47 1.78 -13.25 -7.64
C THR A 47 1.79 -14.05 -6.34
N THR A 48 1.42 -13.41 -5.24
CA THR A 48 1.26 -14.10 -3.95
C THR A 48 0.14 -15.12 -4.06
N PHE A 49 0.44 -16.37 -3.68
CA PHE A 49 -0.50 -17.49 -3.74
C PHE A 49 -0.84 -17.96 -2.33
N LEU A 50 -2.12 -17.87 -1.94
CA LEU A 50 -2.62 -18.18 -0.61
C LEU A 50 -3.27 -19.57 -0.62
N TRP A 51 -2.83 -20.43 0.30
CA TRP A 51 -3.37 -21.78 0.46
C TRP A 51 -4.38 -21.79 1.60
N PHE A 52 -5.63 -22.08 1.29
CA PHE A 52 -6.70 -22.29 2.26
C PHE A 52 -7.09 -23.77 2.34
N ASP A 53 -7.62 -24.20 3.48
CA ASP A 53 -8.18 -25.55 3.59
C ASP A 53 -9.37 -25.72 2.63
N ASN A 54 -10.49 -25.06 2.93
CA ASN A 54 -11.71 -25.09 2.09
C ASN A 54 -12.52 -23.78 2.14
N ASN A 55 -11.94 -22.72 2.70
CA ASN A 55 -12.59 -21.47 3.03
C ASN A 55 -12.02 -20.25 2.25
N ALA A 56 -11.34 -20.51 1.10
CA ALA A 56 -10.78 -19.43 0.28
C ALA A 56 -11.83 -18.42 -0.19
N GLU A 57 -13.02 -18.89 -0.61
CA GLU A 57 -14.10 -18.03 -1.08
C GLU A 57 -14.61 -17.10 0.03
N GLU A 58 -14.84 -17.64 1.22
CA GLU A 58 -15.24 -16.85 2.39
C GLU A 58 -14.16 -15.82 2.74
N ALA A 59 -12.87 -16.22 2.73
CA ALA A 59 -11.76 -15.32 3.02
C ALA A 59 -11.65 -14.18 2.00
N ILE A 60 -11.78 -14.46 0.71
CA ILE A 60 -11.76 -13.43 -0.34
C ILE A 60 -12.89 -12.42 -0.13
N HIS A 61 -14.12 -12.89 0.11
CA HIS A 61 -15.26 -12.02 0.38
C HIS A 61 -15.07 -11.19 1.66
N PHE A 62 -14.50 -11.79 2.71
CA PHE A 62 -14.14 -11.07 3.93
C PHE A 62 -13.15 -9.95 3.64
N TYR A 63 -12.05 -10.21 2.93
CA TYR A 63 -11.09 -9.17 2.57
C TYR A 63 -11.71 -8.08 1.69
N MET A 64 -12.54 -8.44 0.72
CA MET A 64 -13.24 -7.47 -0.13
C MET A 64 -14.26 -6.62 0.65
N SER A 65 -14.82 -7.12 1.75
CA SER A 65 -15.68 -6.33 2.64
C SER A 65 -14.91 -5.25 3.41
N ILE A 66 -13.60 -5.48 3.64
CA ILE A 66 -12.71 -4.56 4.35
C ILE A 66 -12.07 -3.56 3.38
N PHE A 67 -11.53 -4.07 2.28
CA PHE A 67 -10.85 -3.28 1.24
C PHE A 67 -11.83 -2.98 0.09
N LYS A 68 -12.37 -1.77 0.07
CA LYS A 68 -13.49 -1.36 -0.81
C LYS A 68 -13.20 -1.42 -2.31
N ASP A 69 -11.92 -1.44 -2.72
CA ASP A 69 -11.50 -1.62 -4.12
C ASP A 69 -11.31 -3.10 -4.51
N GLY A 70 -11.57 -4.01 -3.56
CA GLY A 70 -11.43 -5.44 -3.74
C GLY A 70 -12.33 -5.98 -4.86
N LYS A 71 -11.77 -6.83 -5.70
CA LYS A 71 -12.50 -7.49 -6.79
C LYS A 71 -11.92 -8.85 -7.13
N ILE A 72 -12.80 -9.76 -7.53
CA ILE A 72 -12.41 -11.04 -8.13
C ILE A 72 -12.12 -10.79 -9.60
N LEU A 73 -11.00 -11.30 -10.09
CA LEU A 73 -10.54 -11.17 -11.47
C LEU A 73 -10.82 -12.42 -12.28
N GLU A 74 -10.58 -13.59 -11.70
CA GLU A 74 -10.75 -14.90 -12.34
C GLU A 74 -11.13 -15.92 -11.27
N GLU A 75 -11.96 -16.89 -11.64
CA GLU A 75 -12.32 -18.04 -10.79
C GLU A 75 -12.27 -19.34 -11.59
N ALA A 76 -11.83 -20.40 -10.94
CA ALA A 76 -12.00 -21.77 -11.41
C ALA A 76 -12.75 -22.57 -10.34
N ARG A 77 -13.80 -23.30 -10.76
CA ARG A 77 -14.66 -24.08 -9.86
C ARG A 77 -14.67 -25.55 -10.27
N TRP A 78 -14.91 -26.42 -9.31
CA TRP A 78 -15.01 -27.87 -9.56
C TRP A 78 -16.23 -28.21 -10.40
N GLY A 79 -16.00 -29.04 -11.41
CA GLY A 79 -17.06 -29.66 -12.19
C GLY A 79 -17.68 -30.88 -11.54
N GLU A 80 -18.44 -31.67 -12.31
CA GLU A 80 -18.95 -32.98 -11.87
C GLU A 80 -17.81 -34.00 -11.76
N GLY A 81 -17.89 -34.88 -10.77
CA GLY A 81 -16.88 -35.92 -10.54
C GLY A 81 -15.59 -35.45 -9.85
N GLY A 82 -15.53 -34.22 -9.41
CA GLY A 82 -14.43 -33.72 -8.59
C GLY A 82 -14.45 -34.27 -7.15
N PRO A 83 -13.38 -34.00 -6.36
CA PRO A 83 -13.26 -34.51 -4.98
C PRO A 83 -14.18 -33.76 -3.99
N VAL A 84 -14.81 -32.67 -4.40
CA VAL A 84 -15.72 -31.84 -3.63
C VAL A 84 -16.97 -31.51 -4.46
N PRO A 85 -18.06 -30.98 -3.86
CA PRO A 85 -19.28 -30.68 -4.59
C PRO A 85 -19.04 -29.79 -5.82
N LYS A 86 -19.78 -30.07 -6.92
CA LYS A 86 -19.80 -29.23 -8.13
C LYS A 86 -20.07 -27.78 -7.76
N GLY A 87 -19.32 -26.85 -8.36
CA GLY A 87 -19.43 -25.43 -8.13
C GLY A 87 -18.58 -24.90 -6.97
N SER A 88 -17.99 -25.78 -6.13
CA SER A 88 -17.03 -25.34 -5.11
C SER A 88 -15.84 -24.63 -5.73
N LEU A 89 -15.37 -23.56 -5.11
CA LEU A 89 -14.21 -22.81 -5.57
C LEU A 89 -12.96 -23.73 -5.53
N MET A 90 -12.25 -23.82 -6.66
CA MET A 90 -10.95 -24.48 -6.74
C MET A 90 -9.84 -23.44 -6.57
N THR A 91 -9.81 -22.42 -7.42
CA THR A 91 -8.86 -21.31 -7.34
C THR A 91 -9.54 -19.99 -7.70
N ALA A 92 -9.02 -18.90 -7.18
CA ALA A 92 -9.42 -17.55 -7.59
C ALA A 92 -8.20 -16.65 -7.73
N ARG A 93 -8.28 -15.71 -8.66
CA ARG A 93 -7.44 -14.52 -8.74
C ARG A 93 -8.26 -13.33 -8.28
N PHE A 94 -7.73 -12.55 -7.37
CA PHE A 94 -8.41 -11.37 -6.83
C PHE A 94 -7.43 -10.23 -6.59
N GLN A 95 -7.95 -9.03 -6.37
CA GLN A 95 -7.16 -7.82 -6.13
C GLN A 95 -7.66 -7.13 -4.86
N LEU A 96 -6.72 -6.63 -4.05
CA LEU A 96 -6.93 -5.75 -2.90
C LEU A 96 -5.93 -4.61 -2.98
N LEU A 97 -6.37 -3.37 -2.83
CA LEU A 97 -5.52 -2.15 -2.90
C LEU A 97 -4.54 -2.14 -4.09
N GLY A 98 -5.02 -2.58 -5.26
CA GLY A 98 -4.21 -2.67 -6.47
C GLY A 98 -3.27 -3.88 -6.55
N GLN A 99 -3.03 -4.62 -5.44
CA GLN A 99 -2.20 -5.81 -5.42
C GLN A 99 -3.01 -7.06 -5.82
N GLU A 100 -2.49 -7.84 -6.78
CA GLU A 100 -3.09 -9.12 -7.18
C GLU A 100 -2.63 -10.26 -6.28
N PHE A 101 -3.56 -11.16 -5.99
CA PHE A 101 -3.38 -12.40 -5.25
C PHE A 101 -4.02 -13.57 -5.99
N MET A 102 -3.55 -14.76 -5.70
CA MET A 102 -4.25 -16.01 -6.01
C MET A 102 -4.57 -16.75 -4.72
N ALA A 103 -5.68 -17.46 -4.71
CA ALA A 103 -6.06 -18.36 -3.62
C ALA A 103 -6.50 -19.71 -4.17
N LEU A 104 -6.30 -20.77 -3.38
CA LEU A 104 -6.90 -22.08 -3.66
C LEU A 104 -7.46 -22.71 -2.39
N ASN A 105 -8.43 -23.59 -2.56
CA ASN A 105 -8.85 -24.56 -1.58
C ASN A 105 -8.05 -25.85 -1.81
N GLY A 106 -6.94 -26.00 -1.05
CA GLY A 106 -5.96 -27.08 -1.22
C GLY A 106 -6.05 -28.17 -0.14
N GLY A 107 -7.01 -28.04 0.80
CA GLY A 107 -7.15 -28.94 1.92
C GLY A 107 -6.23 -28.60 3.11
N PRO A 108 -6.27 -29.40 4.18
CA PRO A 108 -5.68 -29.06 5.48
C PRO A 108 -4.17 -29.27 5.57
N LEU A 109 -3.48 -29.57 4.45
CA LEU A 109 -2.06 -29.96 4.45
C LEU A 109 -1.13 -28.83 4.92
N TYR A 110 -1.40 -27.59 4.49
CA TYR A 110 -0.59 -26.42 4.84
C TYR A 110 -1.42 -25.39 5.61
N ARG A 111 -0.75 -24.63 6.48
CA ARG A 111 -1.33 -23.54 7.25
C ARG A 111 -0.47 -22.31 7.14
N PHE A 112 -1.09 -21.15 7.23
CA PHE A 112 -0.38 -19.88 7.32
C PHE A 112 0.49 -19.84 8.59
N ASN A 113 1.58 -19.08 8.50
CA ASN A 113 2.44 -18.76 9.64
C ASN A 113 2.99 -17.33 9.48
N GLU A 114 3.68 -16.84 10.49
CA GLU A 114 4.17 -15.47 10.59
C GLU A 114 5.42 -15.20 9.72
N ALA A 115 6.00 -16.20 9.05
CA ALA A 115 7.15 -15.99 8.16
C ALA A 115 6.78 -15.17 6.91
N ILE A 116 5.48 -15.11 6.57
CA ILE A 116 4.92 -14.23 5.54
C ILE A 116 3.75 -13.46 6.13
N SER A 117 3.69 -12.18 5.88
CA SER A 117 2.58 -11.31 6.28
C SER A 117 2.24 -10.30 5.18
N LEU A 118 1.00 -9.86 5.16
CA LEU A 118 0.57 -8.76 4.31
C LEU A 118 0.71 -7.45 5.09
N PHE A 119 1.51 -6.53 4.55
CA PHE A 119 1.76 -5.24 5.17
C PHE A 119 0.82 -4.20 4.56
N VAL A 120 0.09 -3.47 5.41
CA VAL A 120 -0.84 -2.42 4.99
C VAL A 120 -0.39 -1.09 5.57
N ASP A 121 -0.04 -0.16 4.68
CA ASP A 121 0.24 1.24 5.04
C ASP A 121 -1.06 1.97 5.39
N CYS A 122 -1.07 2.68 6.52
CA CYS A 122 -2.18 3.50 6.97
C CYS A 122 -1.77 4.96 7.04
N GLU A 123 -2.52 5.85 6.40
CA GLU A 123 -2.20 7.28 6.33
C GLU A 123 -2.50 8.01 7.66
N ASN A 124 -3.42 7.48 8.47
CA ASN A 124 -3.90 8.12 9.69
C ASN A 124 -4.40 7.08 10.71
N GLN A 125 -4.67 7.57 11.96
CA GLN A 125 -5.12 6.71 13.05
C GLN A 125 -6.46 6.04 12.78
N GLN A 126 -7.38 6.71 12.09
CA GLN A 126 -8.69 6.14 11.77
C GLN A 126 -8.54 4.89 10.89
N GLN A 127 -7.67 4.93 9.87
CA GLN A 127 -7.38 3.75 9.04
C GLN A 127 -6.75 2.62 9.86
N VAL A 128 -5.79 2.94 10.75
CA VAL A 128 -5.21 1.95 11.66
C VAL A 128 -6.30 1.30 12.51
N ASP A 129 -7.18 2.09 13.10
CA ASP A 129 -8.23 1.60 13.99
C ASP A 129 -9.24 0.72 13.24
N GLU A 130 -9.72 1.16 12.09
CA GLU A 130 -10.68 0.42 11.27
C GLU A 130 -10.12 -0.92 10.76
N LEU A 131 -8.91 -0.91 10.22
CA LEU A 131 -8.28 -2.12 9.69
C LEU A 131 -7.92 -3.09 10.81
N TRP A 132 -7.39 -2.57 11.92
CA TRP A 132 -7.08 -3.40 13.10
C TRP A 132 -8.33 -4.10 13.62
N GLU A 133 -9.41 -3.37 13.84
CA GLU A 133 -10.66 -3.93 14.34
C GLU A 133 -11.23 -5.00 13.41
N LYS A 134 -11.31 -4.68 12.11
CA LYS A 134 -11.93 -5.58 11.13
C LYS A 134 -11.09 -6.84 10.89
N LEU A 135 -9.77 -6.70 10.73
CA LEU A 135 -8.89 -7.83 10.42
C LEU A 135 -8.65 -8.73 11.64
N SER A 136 -8.63 -8.17 12.86
CA SER A 136 -8.45 -8.98 14.08
C SER A 136 -9.73 -9.63 14.58
N ALA A 137 -10.89 -9.30 14.01
CA ALA A 137 -12.18 -9.87 14.42
C ALA A 137 -12.20 -11.39 14.19
N GLY A 138 -12.31 -12.15 15.29
CA GLY A 138 -12.26 -13.62 15.26
C GLY A 138 -10.86 -14.22 15.05
N GLY A 139 -9.84 -13.37 15.02
CA GLY A 139 -8.44 -13.74 14.91
C GLY A 139 -7.63 -13.45 16.18
N GLU A 140 -6.32 -13.23 16.04
CA GLU A 140 -5.38 -13.05 17.14
C GLU A 140 -4.63 -11.72 17.01
N PRO A 141 -4.90 -10.71 17.89
CA PRO A 141 -4.08 -9.51 17.96
C PRO A 141 -2.64 -9.84 18.39
N GLY A 142 -1.66 -9.33 17.65
CA GLY A 142 -0.24 -9.45 17.95
C GLY A 142 0.36 -8.15 18.48
N ARG A 143 1.71 -8.06 18.47
CA ARG A 143 2.46 -6.88 18.90
C ARG A 143 2.91 -6.04 17.70
N CYS A 144 3.20 -4.76 17.96
CA CYS A 144 3.84 -3.86 16.96
C CYS A 144 3.05 -3.74 15.64
N GLY A 145 1.72 -3.75 15.69
CA GLY A 145 0.87 -3.69 14.51
C GLY A 145 0.62 -5.02 13.82
N TRP A 146 1.16 -6.13 14.32
CA TRP A 146 0.90 -7.46 13.80
C TRP A 146 -0.40 -8.04 14.32
N LEU A 147 -1.08 -8.80 13.49
CA LEU A 147 -2.23 -9.62 13.87
C LEU A 147 -2.33 -10.85 12.95
N LYS A 148 -3.06 -11.88 13.38
CA LYS A 148 -3.60 -12.92 12.52
C LYS A 148 -5.09 -12.69 12.34
N ASP A 149 -5.59 -12.85 11.13
CA ASP A 149 -7.02 -12.86 10.90
C ASP A 149 -7.65 -14.22 11.27
N LYS A 150 -8.97 -14.31 11.19
CA LYS A 150 -9.73 -15.53 11.52
C LYS A 150 -9.38 -16.75 10.63
N TYR A 151 -8.66 -16.55 9.53
CA TYR A 151 -8.15 -17.61 8.65
C TYR A 151 -6.70 -17.97 8.94
N GLY A 152 -6.06 -17.28 9.90
CA GLY A 152 -4.67 -17.46 10.30
C GLY A 152 -3.65 -16.73 9.44
N LEU A 153 -4.09 -15.93 8.44
CA LEU A 153 -3.18 -15.11 7.63
C LEU A 153 -2.67 -13.94 8.48
N SER A 154 -1.34 -13.74 8.44
CA SER A 154 -0.69 -12.67 9.19
C SER A 154 -0.73 -11.35 8.45
N TRP A 155 -1.03 -10.29 9.19
CA TRP A 155 -1.10 -8.91 8.72
C TRP A 155 -0.24 -8.00 9.59
N GLN A 156 0.25 -6.92 8.99
CA GLN A 156 0.87 -5.79 9.67
C GLN A 156 0.07 -4.53 9.32
N VAL A 157 -0.56 -3.91 10.30
CA VAL A 157 -1.33 -2.67 10.14
C VAL A 157 -0.47 -1.53 10.70
N VAL A 158 0.17 -0.78 9.80
CA VAL A 158 1.25 0.13 10.16
C VAL A 158 0.99 1.54 9.64
N PRO A 159 1.05 2.58 10.51
CA PRO A 159 0.95 3.96 10.05
C PRO A 159 2.22 4.36 9.28
N THR A 160 2.07 5.00 8.13
CA THR A 160 3.16 5.45 7.23
C THR A 160 4.20 6.29 7.99
N VAL A 161 3.74 7.15 8.91
CA VAL A 161 4.60 8.02 9.73
C VAL A 161 5.61 7.25 10.60
N LEU A 162 5.31 6.01 11.00
CA LEU A 162 6.25 5.19 11.77
C LEU A 162 7.57 4.99 11.04
N GLY A 163 7.50 4.65 9.76
CA GLY A 163 8.70 4.46 8.94
C GLY A 163 9.54 5.73 8.78
N GLU A 164 8.90 6.89 8.73
CA GLU A 164 9.58 8.19 8.69
C GLU A 164 10.29 8.48 10.01
N MET A 165 9.60 8.31 11.15
CA MET A 165 10.16 8.52 12.49
C MET A 165 11.35 7.58 12.78
N MET A 166 11.27 6.32 12.33
CA MET A 166 12.34 5.35 12.52
C MET A 166 13.58 5.62 11.67
N ARG A 167 13.44 6.34 10.55
CA ARG A 167 14.55 6.74 9.67
C ARG A 167 15.12 8.12 10.00
N ASP A 168 14.71 8.77 11.10
CA ASP A 168 15.28 10.06 11.50
C ASP A 168 16.81 9.96 11.69
N LYS A 169 17.51 11.02 11.30
CA LYS A 169 18.97 11.11 11.41
C LYS A 169 19.47 11.15 12.86
N ASP A 170 18.61 11.58 13.78
CA ASP A 170 18.88 11.53 15.22
C ASP A 170 18.56 10.13 15.77
N PRO A 171 19.58 9.31 16.11
CA PRO A 171 19.37 7.96 16.61
C PRO A 171 18.64 7.91 17.95
N ALA A 172 18.66 9.00 18.74
CA ALA A 172 17.94 9.04 20.00
C ALA A 172 16.43 9.16 19.78
N LYS A 173 15.99 9.88 18.74
CA LYS A 173 14.58 9.96 18.36
C LYS A 173 14.06 8.62 17.82
N SER A 174 14.74 8.05 16.84
CA SER A 174 14.35 6.75 16.29
C SER A 174 14.35 5.64 17.33
N LYS A 175 15.31 5.64 18.26
CA LYS A 175 15.32 4.68 19.39
C LYS A 175 14.08 4.82 20.27
N ARG A 176 13.70 6.04 20.69
CA ARG A 176 12.51 6.25 21.52
C ARG A 176 11.23 5.76 20.82
N VAL A 177 11.11 5.99 19.50
CA VAL A 177 9.98 5.51 18.72
C VAL A 177 9.92 3.98 18.69
N VAL A 178 11.06 3.31 18.46
CA VAL A 178 11.14 1.84 18.49
C VAL A 178 10.77 1.30 19.87
N ASP A 179 11.32 1.87 20.95
CA ASP A 179 11.00 1.45 22.31
C ASP A 179 9.50 1.60 22.60
N ALA A 180 8.87 2.69 22.16
CA ALA A 180 7.43 2.89 22.31
C ALA A 180 6.60 1.90 21.46
N MET A 181 6.99 1.66 20.21
CA MET A 181 6.34 0.70 19.31
C MET A 181 6.34 -0.71 19.91
N LEU A 182 7.46 -1.15 20.49
CA LEU A 182 7.60 -2.48 21.08
C LEU A 182 6.66 -2.73 22.27
N LEU A 183 6.11 -1.68 22.87
CA LEU A 183 5.11 -1.76 23.95
C LEU A 183 3.65 -1.75 23.47
N MET A 184 3.42 -1.66 22.15
CA MET A 184 2.08 -1.58 21.58
C MET A 184 1.67 -2.90 20.94
N ASN A 185 0.37 -3.19 20.95
CA ASN A 185 -0.25 -4.15 20.03
C ASN A 185 -0.73 -3.39 18.80
N LYS A 186 -1.89 -2.75 18.87
CA LYS A 186 -2.31 -1.77 17.85
C LYS A 186 -1.44 -0.51 17.97
N LEU A 187 -0.94 -0.02 16.84
CA LEU A 187 -0.11 1.17 16.82
C LEU A 187 -0.94 2.43 17.03
N ASP A 188 -0.41 3.34 17.85
CA ASP A 188 -1.02 4.63 18.21
C ASP A 188 -0.08 5.75 17.77
N ILE A 189 -0.49 6.49 16.73
CA ILE A 189 0.30 7.57 16.14
C ILE A 189 0.62 8.66 17.17
N LYS A 190 -0.32 8.99 18.06
CA LYS A 190 -0.10 10.01 19.09
C LYS A 190 0.98 9.60 20.08
N ARG A 191 0.97 8.34 20.53
CA ARG A 191 2.00 7.81 21.42
C ARG A 191 3.36 7.70 20.73
N LEU A 192 3.40 7.33 19.46
CA LEU A 192 4.63 7.34 18.65
C LEU A 192 5.19 8.75 18.54
N GLN A 193 4.34 9.76 18.27
CA GLN A 193 4.74 11.16 18.21
C GLN A 193 5.26 11.67 19.54
N GLN A 194 4.61 11.35 20.66
CA GLN A 194 5.09 11.72 22.01
C GLN A 194 6.49 11.14 22.28
N ALA A 195 6.71 9.88 21.96
CA ALA A 195 8.02 9.26 22.09
C ALA A 195 9.08 9.93 21.21
N TYR A 196 8.72 10.23 19.95
CA TYR A 196 9.58 10.94 19.02
C TYR A 196 10.02 12.31 19.56
N ASP A 197 9.09 13.06 20.14
CA ASP A 197 9.34 14.40 20.74
C ASP A 197 10.05 14.32 22.10
N GLY A 198 10.18 13.13 22.70
CA GLY A 198 10.80 12.95 24.02
C GLY A 198 9.88 13.32 25.19
N ARG A 199 8.59 13.14 25.03
CA ARG A 199 7.53 13.45 26.01
C ARG A 199 6.89 12.18 26.55
#